data_f7b8606946a6243e03ce6548c865bae4
#
_entry.id   f7b8606946a6243e03ce6548c865bae4
#
_cell.length_a   1.000
_cell.length_b   1.000
_cell.length_c   1.000
_cell.angle_alpha   90.00
_cell.angle_beta   90.00
_cell.angle_gamma   90.00
#
_symmetry.space_group_name_H-M   'P 1'
#
loop_
_entity.id
_entity.type
_entity.pdbx_description
1 polymer ?
#
loop_
_entity_poly.entity_id
_entity_poly.type
_entity_poly.pdbx_seq_one_letter_code
_entity_poly.pdbx_strand_id
1 'polypeptide(L)'
;MLSAALAFSRQGVACLALVPNQKIPLNHPLQPNGSKSATTDKETLTKIFTDHADANLGIACGDSFVCVDIDGREGEEAMVLAGLKIPNCRKHRTPRGFHILLEPDTDLSQTAGLFTKVDVRNGASNGYIVAPPSIVDGKRYEVFSDLPLGRWDELVEYARANKQSSRPRTGVTEGWSEVAQPSWVSEYLSDGAPDGQRNDVAARLAGYLNSKR
;
A
#
# COMPACT_ATOMS: atom_id res chain seq x y z
N MET A 1 1.12 -13.88 19.54
CA MET A 1 0.77 -12.65 18.82
C MET A 1 0.42 -11.49 19.76
N LEU A 2 -0.33 -11.71 20.83
CA LEU A 2 -0.75 -10.68 21.80
C LEU A 2 0.38 -9.75 22.27
N SER A 3 1.54 -10.29 22.66
CA SER A 3 2.67 -9.46 23.15
C SER A 3 3.16 -8.45 22.10
N ALA A 4 3.17 -8.82 20.84
CA ALA A 4 3.53 -7.93 19.74
C ALA A 4 2.47 -6.84 19.54
N ALA A 5 1.18 -7.19 19.53
CA ALA A 5 0.09 -6.24 19.44
C ALA A 5 0.14 -5.20 20.56
N LEU A 6 0.36 -5.65 21.79
CA LEU A 6 0.51 -4.76 22.96
C LEU A 6 1.78 -3.89 22.91
N ALA A 7 2.85 -4.37 22.27
CA ALA A 7 4.06 -3.58 22.07
C ALA A 7 3.83 -2.44 21.06
N PHE A 8 3.15 -2.70 19.95
CA PHE A 8 2.75 -1.68 18.98
C PHE A 8 1.74 -0.69 19.57
N SER A 9 0.70 -1.18 20.30
CA SER A 9 -0.30 -0.29 20.88
C SER A 9 0.28 0.70 21.88
N ARG A 10 1.29 0.29 22.69
CA ARG A 10 2.02 1.21 23.57
C ARG A 10 2.80 2.30 22.85
N GLN A 11 3.13 2.10 21.57
CA GLN A 11 3.74 3.10 20.71
C GLN A 11 2.70 3.95 19.98
N GLY A 12 1.42 3.81 20.29
CA GLY A 12 0.32 4.53 19.61
C GLY A 12 -0.06 3.95 18.26
N VAL A 13 0.45 2.77 17.90
CA VAL A 13 0.13 2.13 16.62
C VAL A 13 -1.11 1.26 16.78
N ALA A 14 -2.18 1.60 16.06
CA ALA A 14 -3.42 0.84 16.09
C ALA A 14 -3.25 -0.55 15.43
N CYS A 15 -3.72 -1.58 16.12
CA CYS A 15 -3.57 -2.98 15.76
C CYS A 15 -4.91 -3.63 15.41
N LEU A 16 -4.85 -4.65 14.56
CA LEU A 16 -5.99 -5.50 14.23
C LEU A 16 -5.54 -6.95 14.09
N ALA A 17 -6.46 -7.88 14.36
CA ALA A 17 -6.22 -9.30 14.10
C ALA A 17 -6.49 -9.63 12.64
N LEU A 18 -5.65 -10.49 12.07
CA LEU A 18 -5.81 -11.03 10.73
C LEU A 18 -6.04 -12.55 10.81
N VAL A 19 -6.70 -13.09 9.80
CA VAL A 19 -6.91 -14.54 9.67
C VAL A 19 -5.55 -15.26 9.69
N PRO A 20 -5.42 -16.38 10.43
CA PRO A 20 -4.19 -17.16 10.45
C PRO A 20 -3.68 -17.49 9.05
N ASN A 21 -2.38 -17.35 8.85
CA ASN A 21 -1.70 -17.60 7.57
C ASN A 21 -2.18 -16.75 6.38
N GLN A 22 -2.94 -15.66 6.64
CA GLN A 22 -3.50 -14.77 5.63
C GLN A 22 -3.25 -13.31 5.98
N LYS A 23 -3.59 -12.42 5.04
CA LYS A 23 -3.51 -10.95 5.20
C LYS A 23 -4.87 -10.31 5.46
N ILE A 24 -5.95 -11.10 5.50
CA ILE A 24 -7.34 -10.65 5.56
C ILE A 24 -7.70 -10.33 7.02
N PRO A 25 -8.39 -9.20 7.32
CA PRO A 25 -8.86 -8.91 8.67
C PRO A 25 -9.76 -10.04 9.21
N LEU A 26 -9.50 -10.44 10.45
CA LEU A 26 -10.30 -11.44 11.14
C LEU A 26 -11.70 -10.88 11.44
N ASN A 27 -12.75 -11.67 11.21
CA ASN A 27 -14.10 -11.32 11.64
C ASN A 27 -14.25 -11.62 13.13
N HIS A 28 -14.46 -10.56 13.94
CA HIS A 28 -14.61 -10.67 15.39
C HIS A 28 -15.59 -9.59 15.88
N PRO A 29 -16.44 -9.85 16.93
CA PRO A 29 -17.39 -8.85 17.44
C PRO A 29 -16.76 -7.52 17.87
N LEU A 30 -15.52 -7.53 18.37
CA LEU A 30 -14.76 -6.34 18.72
C LEU A 30 -13.97 -5.73 17.54
N GLN A 31 -14.07 -6.36 16.37
CA GLN A 31 -13.43 -5.91 15.11
C GLN A 31 -14.43 -6.00 13.93
N PRO A 32 -15.64 -5.42 14.03
CA PRO A 32 -16.73 -5.67 13.08
C PRO A 32 -16.49 -5.05 11.70
N ASN A 33 -15.62 -4.04 11.59
CA ASN A 33 -15.40 -3.27 10.37
C ASN A 33 -13.99 -3.55 9.77
N GLY A 34 -13.41 -4.70 10.01
CA GLY A 34 -12.09 -5.07 9.51
C GLY A 34 -11.01 -4.06 9.91
N SER A 35 -10.25 -3.53 8.94
CA SER A 35 -9.16 -2.58 9.23
C SER A 35 -9.61 -1.26 9.86
N LYS A 36 -10.86 -0.85 9.67
CA LYS A 36 -11.43 0.33 10.35
C LYS A 36 -11.61 0.15 11.85
N SER A 37 -11.58 -1.09 12.33
CA SER A 37 -11.66 -1.43 13.75
C SER A 37 -10.28 -1.56 14.41
N ALA A 38 -9.20 -1.22 13.70
CA ALA A 38 -7.88 -1.19 14.31
C ALA A 38 -7.87 -0.28 15.55
N THR A 39 -7.24 -0.73 16.63
CA THR A 39 -7.32 -0.06 17.94
C THR A 39 -5.99 -0.12 18.69
N THR A 40 -5.77 0.84 19.56
CA THR A 40 -4.70 0.81 20.58
C THR A 40 -5.21 0.34 21.95
N ASP A 41 -6.52 0.04 22.08
CA ASP A 41 -7.11 -0.37 23.34
C ASP A 41 -6.61 -1.75 23.77
N LYS A 42 -5.95 -1.76 24.94
CA LYS A 42 -5.32 -2.96 25.49
C LYS A 42 -6.32 -4.08 25.79
N GLU A 43 -7.49 -3.74 26.30
CA GLU A 43 -8.51 -4.74 26.71
C GLU A 43 -9.07 -5.42 25.47
N THR A 44 -9.45 -4.64 24.46
CA THR A 44 -9.92 -5.12 23.16
C THR A 44 -8.89 -6.04 22.50
N LEU A 45 -7.63 -5.60 22.43
CA LEU A 45 -6.56 -6.41 21.82
C LEU A 45 -6.32 -7.70 22.60
N THR A 46 -6.33 -7.63 23.95
CA THR A 46 -6.16 -8.81 24.80
C THR A 46 -7.28 -9.82 24.54
N LYS A 47 -8.53 -9.36 24.48
CA LYS A 47 -9.67 -10.23 24.21
C LYS A 47 -9.56 -10.90 22.82
N ILE A 48 -9.35 -10.13 21.77
CA ILE A 48 -9.27 -10.65 20.41
C ILE A 48 -8.16 -11.69 20.26
N PHE A 49 -6.94 -11.37 20.71
CA PHE A 49 -5.78 -12.26 20.57
C PHE A 49 -5.73 -13.39 21.61
N THR A 50 -6.62 -13.38 22.63
CA THR A 50 -6.85 -14.52 23.50
C THR A 50 -7.85 -15.49 22.86
N ASP A 51 -8.93 -14.96 22.29
CA ASP A 51 -9.93 -15.76 21.58
C ASP A 51 -9.35 -16.42 20.30
N HIS A 52 -8.36 -15.75 19.68
CA HIS A 52 -7.69 -16.19 18.44
C HIS A 52 -6.17 -16.12 18.59
N ALA A 53 -5.59 -17.01 19.37
CA ALA A 53 -4.16 -17.02 19.70
C ALA A 53 -3.25 -17.25 18.48
N ASP A 54 -3.77 -17.86 17.43
CA ASP A 54 -3.13 -18.15 16.15
C ASP A 54 -3.31 -17.03 15.10
N ALA A 55 -4.12 -16.00 15.39
CA ALA A 55 -4.33 -14.88 14.48
C ALA A 55 -3.01 -14.18 14.12
N ASN A 56 -2.90 -13.72 12.88
CA ASN A 56 -1.85 -12.80 12.45
C ASN A 56 -2.13 -11.39 12.97
N LEU A 57 -1.11 -10.54 12.96
CA LEU A 57 -1.15 -9.15 13.38
C LEU A 57 -1.11 -8.22 12.18
N GLY A 58 -2.08 -7.33 12.08
CA GLY A 58 -2.04 -6.14 11.22
C GLY A 58 -1.79 -4.88 12.05
N ILE A 59 -1.13 -3.91 11.48
CA ILE A 59 -0.97 -2.56 12.03
C ILE A 59 -1.49 -1.52 11.02
N ALA A 60 -2.29 -0.58 11.51
CA ALA A 60 -2.90 0.45 10.67
C ALA A 60 -1.89 1.55 10.34
N CYS A 61 -1.84 1.92 9.06
CA CYS A 61 -1.09 3.07 8.57
C CYS A 61 -1.87 4.37 8.77
N GLY A 62 -1.19 5.50 8.65
CA GLY A 62 -1.78 6.84 8.69
C GLY A 62 -1.22 7.70 9.80
N ASP A 63 -1.95 7.81 10.92
CA ASP A 63 -1.58 8.73 12.00
C ASP A 63 -0.23 8.40 12.66
N SER A 64 0.14 7.12 12.69
CA SER A 64 1.36 6.66 13.34
C SER A 64 2.53 6.48 12.38
N PHE A 65 2.29 6.09 11.14
CA PHE A 65 3.31 5.89 10.11
C PHE A 65 2.69 5.72 8.71
N VAL A 66 3.51 5.97 7.70
CA VAL A 66 3.25 5.58 6.30
C VAL A 66 4.18 4.42 5.97
N CYS A 67 3.70 3.46 5.17
CA CYS A 67 4.50 2.33 4.73
C CYS A 67 4.71 2.37 3.22
N VAL A 68 5.96 2.22 2.78
CA VAL A 68 6.30 1.89 1.40
C VAL A 68 6.56 0.37 1.37
N ASP A 69 5.67 -0.34 0.66
CA ASP A 69 5.72 -1.79 0.49
C ASP A 69 6.45 -2.10 -0.81
N ILE A 70 7.64 -2.68 -0.72
CA ILE A 70 8.51 -3.02 -1.84
C ILE A 70 8.49 -4.54 -2.00
N ASP A 71 7.88 -5.03 -3.08
CA ASP A 71 7.71 -6.45 -3.36
C ASP A 71 8.80 -6.97 -4.33
N GLY A 72 9.71 -7.75 -3.80
CA GLY A 72 10.72 -8.48 -4.56
C GLY A 72 11.81 -7.62 -5.20
N ARG A 73 12.68 -8.29 -5.94
CA ARG A 73 13.80 -7.65 -6.63
C ARG A 73 13.35 -6.62 -7.66
N GLU A 74 12.25 -6.86 -8.36
CA GLU A 74 11.69 -5.93 -9.34
C GLU A 74 11.32 -4.58 -8.71
N GLY A 75 10.77 -4.60 -7.48
CA GLY A 75 10.47 -3.39 -6.72
C GLY A 75 11.73 -2.64 -6.31
N GLU A 76 12.76 -3.36 -5.84
CA GLU A 76 14.05 -2.75 -5.50
C GLU A 76 14.72 -2.13 -6.73
N GLU A 77 14.73 -2.82 -7.87
CA GLU A 77 15.26 -2.33 -9.14
C GLU A 77 14.50 -1.09 -9.62
N ALA A 78 13.17 -1.07 -9.50
CA ALA A 78 12.35 0.09 -9.87
C ALA A 78 12.71 1.34 -9.05
N MET A 79 12.99 1.18 -7.75
CA MET A 79 13.46 2.29 -6.89
C MET A 79 14.83 2.80 -7.31
N VAL A 80 15.76 1.90 -7.61
CA VAL A 80 17.11 2.26 -8.09
C VAL A 80 17.03 3.00 -9.43
N LEU A 81 16.22 2.52 -10.39
CA LEU A 81 16.02 3.17 -11.69
C LEU A 81 15.38 4.56 -11.55
N ALA A 82 14.54 4.76 -10.55
CA ALA A 82 13.98 6.08 -10.22
C ALA A 82 14.99 7.01 -9.51
N GLY A 83 16.21 6.55 -9.22
CA GLY A 83 17.23 7.30 -8.50
C GLY A 83 16.93 7.45 -7.00
N LEU A 84 16.01 6.65 -6.46
CA LEU A 84 15.54 6.72 -5.08
C LEU A 84 16.35 5.77 -4.19
N LYS A 85 17.06 6.32 -3.23
CA LYS A 85 17.81 5.55 -2.25
C LYS A 85 16.97 5.26 -1.02
N ILE A 86 16.73 3.98 -0.74
CA ILE A 86 15.95 3.55 0.44
C ILE A 86 16.62 4.07 1.72
N PRO A 87 15.90 4.83 2.57
CA PRO A 87 16.46 5.41 3.77
C PRO A 87 16.88 4.35 4.80
N ASN A 88 17.83 4.69 5.66
CA ASN A 88 18.20 3.86 6.78
C ASN A 88 17.27 4.15 7.97
N CYS A 89 16.17 3.40 8.03
CA CYS A 89 15.09 3.60 9.00
C CYS A 89 14.49 2.27 9.44
N ARG A 90 13.36 2.31 10.17
CA ARG A 90 12.61 1.12 10.58
C ARG A 90 12.11 0.35 9.35
N LYS A 91 12.37 -0.96 9.34
CA LYS A 91 11.99 -1.86 8.25
C LYS A 91 11.53 -3.20 8.78
N HIS A 92 10.49 -3.73 8.15
CA HIS A 92 10.10 -5.12 8.34
C HIS A 92 10.45 -5.91 7.08
N ARG A 93 11.02 -7.11 7.25
CA ARG A 93 11.16 -8.07 6.17
C ARG A 93 9.81 -8.73 5.92
N THR A 94 9.37 -8.75 4.68
CA THR A 94 8.18 -9.50 4.22
C THR A 94 8.61 -10.79 3.52
N PRO A 95 7.70 -11.70 3.20
CA PRO A 95 8.00 -12.89 2.41
C PRO A 95 8.68 -12.65 1.06
N ARG A 96 8.52 -11.45 0.48
CA ARG A 96 9.04 -11.12 -0.85
C ARG A 96 9.96 -9.90 -0.89
N GLY A 97 9.94 -9.04 0.13
CA GLY A 97 10.71 -7.81 0.12
C GLY A 97 10.69 -7.10 1.47
N PHE A 98 10.31 -5.83 1.48
CA PHE A 98 10.37 -5.01 2.69
C PHE A 98 9.19 -4.05 2.80
N HIS A 99 8.71 -3.86 4.04
CA HIS A 99 7.98 -2.67 4.45
C HIS A 99 8.97 -1.63 4.97
N ILE A 100 9.02 -0.46 4.37
CA ILE A 100 9.79 0.69 4.84
C ILE A 100 8.83 1.59 5.60
N LEU A 101 9.09 1.83 6.90
CA LEU A 101 8.19 2.59 7.76
C LEU A 101 8.71 4.03 7.90
N LEU A 102 7.87 4.97 7.47
CA LEU A 102 8.17 6.39 7.41
C LEU A 102 7.31 7.17 8.40
N GLU A 103 7.77 8.35 8.81
CA GLU A 103 6.95 9.32 9.54
C GLU A 103 5.67 9.64 8.76
N PRO A 104 4.56 9.95 9.44
CA PRO A 104 3.33 10.35 8.77
C PRO A 104 3.57 11.51 7.81
N ASP A 105 3.10 11.35 6.57
CA ASP A 105 3.20 12.39 5.55
C ASP A 105 1.92 12.40 4.70
N THR A 106 1.28 13.56 4.59
CA THR A 106 0.03 13.74 3.84
C THR A 106 0.23 13.77 2.32
N ASP A 107 1.46 14.00 1.86
CA ASP A 107 1.78 14.01 0.44
C ASP A 107 2.02 12.61 -0.11
N LEU A 108 2.40 11.67 0.75
CA LEU A 108 2.44 10.24 0.42
C LEU A 108 1.03 9.63 0.55
N SER A 109 0.19 9.86 -0.45
CA SER A 109 -1.15 9.25 -0.50
C SER A 109 -1.04 7.74 -0.68
N GLN A 110 -2.06 7.01 -0.19
CA GLN A 110 -2.17 5.58 -0.52
C GLN A 110 -2.23 5.40 -2.04
N THR A 111 -1.28 4.66 -2.57
CA THR A 111 -1.12 4.45 -4.01
C THR A 111 -0.69 3.01 -4.25
N ALA A 112 -1.46 2.27 -5.05
CA ALA A 112 -1.04 0.98 -5.57
C ALA A 112 -0.23 1.21 -6.84
N GLY A 113 0.93 0.55 -6.95
CA GLY A 113 1.78 0.67 -8.12
C GLY A 113 2.37 2.06 -8.33
N LEU A 114 2.88 2.69 -7.26
CA LEU A 114 3.66 3.93 -7.40
C LEU A 114 4.84 3.72 -8.34
N PHE A 115 5.47 2.54 -8.25
CA PHE A 115 6.37 1.95 -9.23
C PHE A 115 5.99 0.48 -9.39
N THR A 116 6.61 -0.22 -10.35
CA THR A 116 6.47 -1.67 -10.48
C THR A 116 6.80 -2.34 -9.15
N LYS A 117 5.83 -3.09 -8.59
CA LYS A 117 5.98 -3.79 -7.30
C LYS A 117 6.29 -2.89 -6.09
N VAL A 118 5.88 -1.63 -6.14
CA VAL A 118 6.02 -0.68 -5.02
C VAL A 118 4.69 0.01 -4.76
N ASP A 119 4.16 -0.21 -3.56
CA ASP A 119 2.92 0.40 -3.08
C ASP A 119 3.20 1.36 -1.93
N VAL A 120 2.40 2.41 -1.81
CA VAL A 120 2.32 3.24 -0.61
C VAL A 120 1.05 2.90 0.16
N ARG A 121 1.19 2.54 1.44
CA ARG A 121 0.08 2.31 2.37
C ARG A 121 0.00 3.47 3.35
N ASN A 122 -1.16 4.14 3.34
CA ASN A 122 -1.45 5.28 4.22
C ASN A 122 -2.88 5.15 4.77
N GLY A 123 -3.23 5.93 5.80
CA GLY A 123 -4.50 5.83 6.52
C GLY A 123 -5.73 6.31 5.76
N ALA A 124 -5.59 7.13 4.73
CA ALA A 124 -6.70 7.76 4.01
C ALA A 124 -7.74 6.75 3.45
N SER A 125 -7.35 5.50 3.23
CA SER A 125 -8.23 4.42 2.74
C SER A 125 -8.21 3.21 3.69
N ASN A 126 -8.01 3.43 4.98
CA ASN A 126 -7.88 2.39 6.01
C ASN A 126 -6.75 1.38 5.68
N GLY A 127 -5.64 1.89 5.15
CA GLY A 127 -4.46 1.10 4.84
C GLY A 127 -3.90 0.44 6.10
N TYR A 128 -3.47 -0.79 5.95
CA TYR A 128 -2.75 -1.54 6.98
C TYR A 128 -1.70 -2.42 6.32
N ILE A 129 -0.77 -2.88 7.12
CA ILE A 129 0.23 -3.87 6.73
C ILE A 129 0.23 -5.04 7.69
N VAL A 130 0.67 -6.20 7.21
CA VAL A 130 0.96 -7.35 8.07
C VAL A 130 2.23 -7.05 8.85
N ALA A 131 2.16 -7.19 10.17
CA ALA A 131 3.27 -6.89 11.07
C ALA A 131 3.99 -8.15 11.55
N PRO A 132 5.29 -8.06 11.90
CA PRO A 132 6.00 -9.10 12.63
C PRO A 132 5.30 -9.41 13.97
N PRO A 133 5.31 -10.68 14.41
CA PRO A 133 5.94 -11.87 13.85
C PRO A 133 4.96 -12.75 13.05
N SER A 134 4.01 -12.17 12.32
CA SER A 134 2.98 -12.88 11.55
C SER A 134 3.58 -13.85 10.52
N ILE A 135 2.78 -14.85 10.15
CA ILE A 135 3.16 -15.84 9.12
C ILE A 135 2.08 -15.81 8.04
N VAL A 136 2.48 -15.70 6.77
CA VAL A 136 1.60 -15.76 5.60
C VAL A 136 2.22 -16.72 4.59
N ASP A 137 1.45 -17.67 4.11
CA ASP A 137 1.91 -18.72 3.20
C ASP A 137 3.16 -19.45 3.73
N GLY A 138 3.16 -19.72 5.04
CA GLY A 138 4.25 -20.39 5.75
C GLY A 138 5.53 -19.54 5.91
N LYS A 139 5.53 -18.29 5.48
CA LYS A 139 6.68 -17.38 5.56
C LYS A 139 6.46 -16.29 6.61
N ARG A 140 7.48 -16.05 7.43
CA ARG A 140 7.41 -15.11 8.56
C ARG A 140 7.71 -13.68 8.12
N TYR A 141 6.97 -12.75 8.73
CA TYR A 141 7.32 -11.33 8.76
C TYR A 141 8.27 -11.08 9.94
N GLU A 142 9.34 -10.32 9.73
CA GLU A 142 10.40 -10.11 10.73
C GLU A 142 10.74 -8.64 10.86
N VAL A 143 11.16 -8.21 12.04
CA VAL A 143 11.81 -6.91 12.23
C VAL A 143 13.20 -7.01 11.61
N PHE A 144 13.43 -6.28 10.51
CA PHE A 144 14.72 -6.22 9.84
C PHE A 144 15.61 -5.12 10.42
N SER A 145 15.01 -3.97 10.73
CA SER A 145 15.66 -2.83 11.37
C SER A 145 14.70 -2.18 12.35
N ASP A 146 15.12 -2.01 13.61
CA ASP A 146 14.33 -1.36 14.66
C ASP A 146 14.82 0.09 14.92
N LEU A 147 15.26 0.77 13.87
CA LEU A 147 15.59 2.19 13.90
C LEU A 147 14.30 3.03 14.02
N PRO A 148 14.41 4.34 14.30
CA PRO A 148 13.27 5.26 14.21
C PRO A 148 12.59 5.20 12.82
N LEU A 149 11.36 5.69 12.75
CA LEU A 149 10.69 5.95 11.46
C LEU A 149 11.56 6.86 10.60
N GLY A 150 11.54 6.65 9.29
CA GLY A 150 12.34 7.41 8.37
C GLY A 150 11.62 8.63 7.79
N ARG A 151 12.39 9.52 7.19
CA ARG A 151 11.91 10.51 6.22
C ARG A 151 12.46 10.13 4.86
N TRP A 152 11.69 10.37 3.82
CA TRP A 152 12.09 10.07 2.44
C TRP A 152 11.69 11.22 1.52
N ASP A 153 12.41 12.32 1.67
CA ASP A 153 12.05 13.59 1.01
C ASP A 153 12.06 13.45 -0.52
N GLU A 154 12.99 12.69 -1.10
CA GLU A 154 13.04 12.45 -2.56
C GLU A 154 11.80 11.67 -3.07
N LEU A 155 11.28 10.73 -2.28
CA LEU A 155 10.06 10.01 -2.61
C LEU A 155 8.83 10.94 -2.51
N VAL A 156 8.79 11.81 -1.51
CA VAL A 156 7.73 12.82 -1.34
C VAL A 156 7.73 13.78 -2.52
N GLU A 157 8.88 14.29 -2.92
CA GLU A 157 9.03 15.17 -4.10
C GLU A 157 8.59 14.47 -5.38
N TYR A 158 9.01 13.21 -5.57
CA TYR A 158 8.55 12.41 -6.70
C TYR A 158 7.03 12.25 -6.72
N ALA A 159 6.42 11.91 -5.58
CA ALA A 159 4.97 11.76 -5.47
C ALA A 159 4.22 13.07 -5.76
N ARG A 160 4.72 14.20 -5.27
CA ARG A 160 4.17 15.55 -5.57
C ARG A 160 4.22 15.89 -7.05
N ALA A 161 5.36 15.67 -7.69
CA ALA A 161 5.53 15.93 -9.12
C ALA A 161 4.55 15.12 -9.96
N ASN A 162 4.36 13.84 -9.61
CA ASN A 162 3.44 12.97 -10.35
C ASN A 162 1.96 13.23 -10.05
N LYS A 163 1.60 13.71 -8.83
CA LYS A 163 0.24 14.19 -8.56
C LYS A 163 -0.16 15.39 -9.42
N GLN A 164 0.79 16.27 -9.74
CA GLN A 164 0.53 17.43 -10.60
C GLN A 164 0.36 17.03 -12.07
N SER A 165 1.06 16.00 -12.53
CA SER A 165 0.94 15.49 -13.89
C SER A 165 -0.35 14.69 -14.12
N SER A 166 -0.93 14.11 -13.09
CA SER A 166 -2.18 13.33 -13.15
C SER A 166 -3.45 14.18 -13.01
N ARG A 167 -3.34 15.49 -12.77
CA ARG A 167 -4.49 16.38 -12.89
C ARG A 167 -4.90 16.44 -14.37
N PRO A 168 -6.18 16.16 -14.73
CA PRO A 168 -6.63 16.40 -16.10
C PRO A 168 -6.27 17.84 -16.46
N ARG A 169 -5.51 18.04 -17.52
CA ARG A 169 -5.35 19.38 -18.09
C ARG A 169 -6.73 19.80 -18.59
N THR A 170 -7.51 20.46 -17.72
CA THR A 170 -8.71 21.17 -18.12
C THR A 170 -8.26 22.28 -19.06
N GLY A 171 -8.35 22.02 -20.35
CA GLY A 171 -7.99 23.01 -21.35
C GLY A 171 -7.36 22.48 -22.63
N VAL A 172 -7.69 21.26 -23.10
CA VAL A 172 -7.47 20.87 -24.51
C VAL A 172 -8.63 19.97 -24.95
N THR A 173 -9.79 20.56 -25.18
CA THR A 173 -10.89 19.91 -25.90
C THR A 173 -10.96 20.38 -27.36
N GLU A 174 -10.01 21.17 -27.83
CA GLU A 174 -9.95 21.55 -29.22
C GLU A 174 -8.79 20.79 -29.91
N GLY A 175 -9.14 19.78 -30.70
CA GLY A 175 -8.20 19.07 -31.58
C GLY A 175 -8.27 17.56 -31.65
N TRP A 176 -9.07 16.89 -30.81
CA TRP A 176 -9.15 15.42 -30.80
C TRP A 176 -10.31 14.83 -31.63
N SER A 177 -11.14 15.68 -32.25
CA SER A 177 -12.35 15.24 -32.96
C SER A 177 -12.09 14.71 -34.37
N GLU A 178 -10.89 14.80 -34.92
CA GLU A 178 -10.62 14.41 -36.32
C GLU A 178 -9.71 13.18 -36.53
N VAL A 179 -9.17 12.58 -35.42
CA VAL A 179 -8.39 11.34 -35.56
C VAL A 179 -9.33 10.16 -35.42
N ALA A 180 -9.53 9.40 -36.50
CA ALA A 180 -10.29 8.15 -36.45
C ALA A 180 -9.70 7.22 -35.39
N GLN A 181 -10.43 7.04 -34.28
CA GLN A 181 -10.02 6.15 -33.21
C GLN A 181 -10.30 4.70 -33.63
N PRO A 182 -9.39 3.76 -33.31
CA PRO A 182 -9.68 2.36 -33.52
C PRO A 182 -10.93 1.95 -32.72
N SER A 183 -11.77 1.09 -33.28
CA SER A 183 -13.04 0.65 -32.67
C SER A 183 -12.89 0.12 -31.26
N TRP A 184 -11.78 -0.57 -30.95
CA TRP A 184 -11.48 -1.10 -29.63
C TRP A 184 -11.28 -0.01 -28.55
N VAL A 185 -10.83 1.20 -28.95
CA VAL A 185 -10.69 2.33 -28.00
C VAL A 185 -12.07 2.86 -27.64
N SER A 186 -12.96 3.02 -28.62
CA SER A 186 -14.33 3.47 -28.39
C SER A 186 -15.12 2.48 -27.53
N GLU A 187 -14.95 1.18 -27.79
CA GLU A 187 -15.59 0.10 -27.03
C GLU A 187 -15.16 0.11 -25.55
N TYR A 188 -13.87 0.32 -25.26
CA TYR A 188 -13.40 0.44 -23.89
C TYR A 188 -13.84 1.72 -23.16
N LEU A 189 -14.03 2.80 -23.91
CA LEU A 189 -14.51 4.07 -23.31
C LEU A 189 -15.99 4.01 -23.00
N SER A 190 -16.79 3.21 -23.74
CA SER A 190 -18.24 3.04 -23.52
C SER A 190 -18.54 1.94 -22.50
N ASP A 191 -17.91 0.79 -22.60
CA ASP A 191 -18.32 -0.44 -21.90
C ASP A 191 -17.39 -0.81 -20.74
N GLY A 192 -16.23 -0.14 -20.64
CA GLY A 192 -15.18 -0.44 -19.65
C GLY A 192 -14.37 -1.68 -20.01
N ALA A 193 -13.39 -1.99 -19.18
CA ALA A 193 -12.58 -3.19 -19.35
C ALA A 193 -13.28 -4.42 -18.79
N PRO A 194 -13.27 -5.57 -19.50
CA PRO A 194 -13.77 -6.83 -18.95
C PRO A 194 -13.07 -7.19 -17.63
N ASP A 195 -13.77 -7.93 -16.77
CA ASP A 195 -13.22 -8.38 -15.50
C ASP A 195 -11.92 -9.16 -15.70
N GLY A 196 -10.89 -8.78 -14.94
CA GLY A 196 -9.55 -9.35 -15.02
C GLY A 196 -8.61 -8.71 -16.06
N GLN A 197 -9.10 -7.87 -16.97
CA GLN A 197 -8.29 -7.27 -18.04
C GLN A 197 -7.98 -5.78 -17.87
N ARG A 198 -8.37 -5.16 -16.76
CA ARG A 198 -8.24 -3.70 -16.52
C ARG A 198 -6.81 -3.18 -16.69
N ASN A 199 -5.82 -3.93 -16.22
CA ASN A 199 -4.41 -3.51 -16.31
C ASN A 199 -3.86 -3.59 -17.72
N ASP A 200 -4.21 -4.65 -18.49
CA ASP A 200 -3.79 -4.83 -19.88
C ASP A 200 -4.39 -3.76 -20.78
N VAL A 201 -5.65 -3.42 -20.55
CA VAL A 201 -6.34 -2.36 -21.29
C VAL A 201 -5.75 -1.00 -20.99
N ALA A 202 -5.48 -0.69 -19.72
CA ALA A 202 -4.83 0.57 -19.35
C ALA A 202 -3.44 0.72 -20.00
N ALA A 203 -2.65 -0.35 -20.04
CA ALA A 203 -1.34 -0.36 -20.69
C ALA A 203 -1.46 -0.15 -22.20
N ARG A 204 -2.41 -0.80 -22.90
CA ARG A 204 -2.66 -0.63 -24.33
C ARG A 204 -3.14 0.78 -24.66
N LEU A 205 -4.04 1.36 -23.87
CA LEU A 205 -4.50 2.73 -24.01
C LEU A 205 -3.35 3.73 -23.84
N ALA A 206 -2.52 3.55 -22.82
CA ALA A 206 -1.34 4.39 -22.59
C ALA A 206 -0.35 4.31 -23.78
N GLY A 207 -0.09 3.10 -24.30
CA GLY A 207 0.74 2.89 -25.48
C GLY A 207 0.18 3.57 -26.73
N TYR A 208 -1.13 3.43 -26.98
CA TYR A 208 -1.82 4.08 -28.09
C TYR A 208 -1.74 5.61 -27.99
N LEU A 209 -2.02 6.19 -26.83
CA LEU A 209 -1.97 7.63 -26.62
C LEU A 209 -0.56 8.20 -26.77
N ASN A 210 0.47 7.46 -26.33
CA ASN A 210 1.86 7.84 -26.52
C ASN A 210 2.34 7.74 -27.97
N SER A 211 1.77 6.85 -28.78
CA SER A 211 2.12 6.70 -30.21
C SER A 211 1.53 7.80 -31.10
N LYS A 212 0.65 8.65 -30.55
CA LYS A 212 -0.02 9.75 -31.25
C LYS A 212 0.54 11.14 -30.88
N ARG A 213 1.60 11.17 -30.05
CA ARG A 213 2.40 12.36 -29.76
C ARG A 213 3.56 12.44 -30.75
#